data_421657d648f9c02a8d7d2a0eef6c1410
#
_entry.id   421657d648f9c02a8d7d2a0eef6c1410
#
_cell.length_a   1.000
_cell.length_b   1.000
_cell.length_c   1.000
_cell.angle_alpha   90.00
_cell.angle_beta   90.00
_cell.angle_gamma   90.00
#
_symmetry.space_group_name_H-M   'P 1'
#
loop_
_entity.id
_entity.type
_entity.pdbx_description
1 polymer ?
#
loop_
_entity_poly.entity_id
_entity_poly.type
_entity_poly.pdbx_seq_one_letter_code
_entity_poly.pdbx_strand_id
1 'polypeptide(L)'
;MSFFSSIGSAIKKFTGGSLGGVIGGVLGQTGKPGNLAGNILGSVVGGIMTRKANQSAQQQVSSPTTGAGTIVSPIQTPEPDVGVRLQATADPNNRIPVVYGEAFTQGKLTDVEMTDNNTTMWYCLTLCERTGNTIEGVASHINFRDIYWNNQRVVFDSDGFTVAYTVDENSKQDGSTAGLVEIYCYQNGSANQTNVEDFPIGALLPAYDRFPSWSSTDSMDSLAFLLVKVTYSPTKNITGLPPITAHLQNTMHQPGDCLFDYMTNTRYGAGIPAEEIFAQ
;
A
#
# COMPACT_ATOMS: atom_id res chain seq x y z
N MET A 1 14.58 -8.14 -11.85
CA MET A 1 13.37 -7.75 -12.62
C MET A 1 13.10 -6.27 -12.39
N SER A 2 12.63 -5.55 -13.42
CA SER A 2 12.38 -4.11 -13.27
C SER A 2 11.16 -3.87 -12.36
N PHE A 3 11.23 -2.89 -11.48
CA PHE A 3 10.15 -2.36 -10.64
C PHE A 3 8.79 -2.23 -11.38
N PHE A 4 8.84 -1.85 -12.64
CA PHE A 4 7.65 -1.75 -13.50
C PHE A 4 7.00 -3.10 -13.87
N SER A 5 7.71 -4.22 -13.78
CA SER A 5 7.10 -5.52 -14.05
C SER A 5 6.20 -5.99 -12.90
N SER A 6 6.53 -5.61 -11.67
CA SER A 6 5.71 -5.94 -10.49
C SER A 6 4.39 -5.17 -10.50
N ILE A 7 4.42 -3.85 -10.78
CA ILE A 7 3.20 -3.05 -10.94
C ILE A 7 2.35 -3.55 -12.10
N GLY A 8 2.97 -3.92 -13.23
CA GLY A 8 2.27 -4.50 -14.37
C GLY A 8 1.64 -5.86 -14.05
N SER A 9 2.26 -6.64 -13.18
CA SER A 9 1.76 -7.93 -12.71
C SER A 9 0.57 -7.77 -11.76
N ALA A 10 0.64 -6.82 -10.84
CA ALA A 10 -0.45 -6.49 -9.93
C ALA A 10 -1.69 -6.00 -10.69
N ILE A 11 -1.50 -5.10 -11.66
CA ILE A 11 -2.58 -4.62 -12.52
C ILE A 11 -3.18 -5.77 -13.35
N LYS A 12 -2.37 -6.70 -13.89
CA LYS A 12 -2.88 -7.88 -14.62
C LYS A 12 -3.68 -8.81 -13.73
N LYS A 13 -3.24 -9.04 -12.49
CA LYS A 13 -3.95 -9.91 -11.54
C LYS A 13 -5.25 -9.27 -11.07
N PHE A 14 -5.24 -7.97 -10.83
CA PHE A 14 -6.43 -7.20 -10.45
C PHE A 14 -7.51 -7.21 -11.55
N THR A 15 -7.11 -7.39 -12.82
CA THR A 15 -8.00 -7.38 -13.99
C THR A 15 -8.34 -8.78 -14.51
N GLY A 16 -7.83 -9.85 -13.91
CA GLY A 16 -8.04 -11.24 -14.29
C GLY A 16 -9.48 -11.78 -14.06
N GLY A 17 -10.36 -10.98 -13.49
CA GLY A 17 -11.80 -11.20 -13.44
C GLY A 17 -12.53 -10.36 -14.50
N SER A 18 -13.82 -10.12 -14.32
CA SER A 18 -14.72 -9.42 -15.27
C SER A 18 -14.33 -7.95 -15.65
N LEU A 19 -13.22 -7.44 -15.14
CA LEU A 19 -12.68 -6.09 -15.43
C LEU A 19 -11.77 -6.03 -16.67
N GLY A 20 -11.31 -7.16 -17.19
CA GLY A 20 -10.43 -7.21 -18.38
C GLY A 20 -11.06 -6.56 -19.63
N GLY A 21 -12.39 -6.58 -19.74
CA GLY A 21 -13.13 -5.95 -20.84
C GLY A 21 -13.13 -4.42 -20.79
N VAL A 22 -13.02 -3.82 -19.60
CA VAL A 22 -13.08 -2.36 -19.41
C VAL A 22 -11.74 -1.71 -19.75
N ILE A 23 -10.62 -2.38 -19.47
CA ILE A 23 -9.29 -1.85 -19.75
C ILE A 23 -8.96 -1.91 -21.25
N GLY A 24 -9.41 -2.95 -21.94
CA GLY A 24 -9.22 -3.08 -23.40
C GLY A 24 -9.86 -1.92 -24.19
N GLY A 25 -11.01 -1.42 -23.73
CA GLY A 25 -11.71 -0.31 -24.36
C GLY A 25 -11.05 1.06 -24.18
N VAL A 26 -10.36 1.25 -23.03
CA VAL A 26 -9.72 2.54 -22.70
C VAL A 26 -8.35 2.69 -23.36
N LEU A 27 -7.62 1.57 -23.54
CA LEU A 27 -6.28 1.57 -24.17
C LEU A 27 -6.32 1.84 -25.69
N GLY A 28 -7.47 1.65 -26.34
CA GLY A 28 -7.64 1.86 -27.77
C GLY A 28 -7.94 3.31 -28.19
N GLN A 29 -8.27 4.21 -27.25
CA GLN A 29 -8.81 5.53 -27.61
C GLN A 29 -7.92 6.74 -27.27
N THR A 30 -6.80 6.58 -26.57
CA THR A 30 -5.99 7.75 -26.17
C THR A 30 -4.54 7.64 -26.62
N GLY A 31 -4.20 8.36 -27.67
CA GLY A 31 -2.85 8.45 -28.25
C GLY A 31 -1.85 9.33 -27.45
N LYS A 32 -2.02 9.52 -26.14
CA LYS A 32 -1.09 10.28 -25.29
C LYS A 32 -0.67 9.48 -24.05
N PRO A 33 0.63 9.16 -23.88
CA PRO A 33 1.13 8.34 -22.76
C PRO A 33 1.00 8.94 -21.36
N GLY A 34 0.78 10.25 -21.27
CA GLY A 34 0.83 10.97 -19.98
C GLY A 34 -0.39 10.84 -19.06
N ASN A 35 -1.53 10.35 -19.56
CA ASN A 35 -2.79 10.32 -18.79
C ASN A 35 -3.30 8.90 -18.46
N LEU A 36 -2.50 7.87 -18.74
CA LEU A 36 -2.98 6.50 -18.65
C LEU A 36 -3.32 6.06 -17.21
N ALA A 37 -2.47 6.38 -16.27
CA ALA A 37 -2.67 6.01 -14.86
C ALA A 37 -3.85 6.77 -14.24
N GLY A 38 -3.96 8.07 -14.51
CA GLY A 38 -5.08 8.90 -14.04
C GLY A 38 -6.43 8.44 -14.61
N ASN A 39 -6.45 8.05 -15.88
CA ASN A 39 -7.68 7.60 -16.54
C ASN A 39 -8.12 6.19 -16.11
N ILE A 40 -7.18 5.28 -15.80
CA ILE A 40 -7.51 3.94 -15.29
C ILE A 40 -8.14 4.05 -13.90
N LEU A 41 -7.55 4.85 -13.03
CA LEU A 41 -8.08 5.05 -11.67
C LEU A 41 -9.36 5.88 -11.68
N GLY A 42 -9.43 6.91 -12.52
CA GLY A 42 -10.64 7.71 -12.71
C GLY A 42 -11.82 6.91 -13.26
N SER A 43 -11.59 5.96 -14.17
CA SER A 43 -12.66 5.15 -14.73
C SER A 43 -13.15 4.05 -13.79
N VAL A 44 -12.29 3.51 -12.91
CA VAL A 44 -12.71 2.57 -11.86
C VAL A 44 -13.53 3.28 -10.80
N VAL A 45 -13.09 4.45 -10.34
CA VAL A 45 -13.85 5.27 -9.38
C VAL A 45 -15.11 5.86 -10.02
N GLY A 46 -14.99 6.36 -11.25
CA GLY A 46 -16.13 6.89 -12.03
C GLY A 46 -17.15 5.83 -12.38
N GLY A 47 -16.74 4.60 -12.70
CA GLY A 47 -17.64 3.48 -12.99
C GLY A 47 -18.48 3.05 -11.78
N ILE A 48 -17.95 3.14 -10.60
CA ILE A 48 -18.68 2.87 -9.35
C ILE A 48 -19.67 4.01 -9.04
N MET A 49 -19.27 5.27 -9.26
CA MET A 49 -20.15 6.42 -9.07
C MET A 49 -21.26 6.50 -10.12
N THR A 50 -20.98 6.16 -11.40
CA THR A 50 -22.01 6.13 -12.45
C THR A 50 -23.03 5.01 -12.25
N ARG A 51 -22.64 3.86 -11.70
CA ARG A 51 -23.61 2.83 -11.33
C ARG A 51 -24.57 3.30 -10.24
N LYS A 52 -24.07 4.00 -9.23
CA LYS A 52 -24.91 4.58 -8.17
C LYS A 52 -25.83 5.68 -8.71
N ALA A 53 -25.35 6.52 -9.61
CA ALA A 53 -26.15 7.56 -10.26
C ALA A 53 -27.24 6.99 -11.19
N ASN A 54 -26.93 5.92 -11.95
CA ASN A 54 -27.90 5.24 -12.80
C ASN A 54 -28.96 4.47 -12.02
N GLN A 55 -28.62 3.91 -10.85
CA GLN A 55 -29.63 3.28 -9.98
C GLN A 55 -30.60 4.33 -9.39
N SER A 56 -30.11 5.52 -9.07
CA SER A 56 -30.97 6.62 -8.59
C SER A 56 -31.83 7.22 -9.71
N ALA A 57 -31.36 7.21 -10.96
CA ALA A 57 -32.09 7.72 -12.11
C ALA A 57 -33.19 6.75 -12.62
N GLN A 58 -33.06 5.45 -12.38
CA GLN A 58 -34.09 4.47 -12.76
C GLN A 58 -35.29 4.40 -11.81
N GLN A 59 -35.24 5.05 -10.67
CA GLN A 59 -36.38 5.12 -9.74
C GLN A 59 -37.40 6.22 -10.05
N GLN A 60 -37.19 7.01 -11.09
CA GLN A 60 -38.04 8.22 -11.34
C GLN A 60 -38.90 8.15 -12.60
N VAL A 61 -39.13 7.00 -13.20
CA VAL A 61 -40.05 6.87 -14.33
C VAL A 61 -41.03 5.71 -14.12
N SER A 62 -42.11 5.96 -13.43
CA SER A 62 -43.37 5.24 -13.64
C SER A 62 -44.52 6.14 -13.19
N SER A 63 -45.14 6.81 -14.18
CA SER A 63 -46.47 7.39 -14.04
C SER A 63 -47.52 6.28 -13.97
N PRO A 64 -48.58 6.43 -13.19
CA PRO A 64 -49.55 5.37 -13.00
C PRO A 64 -50.53 5.29 -14.19
N THR A 65 -50.57 4.14 -14.84
CA THR A 65 -51.71 3.78 -15.68
C THR A 65 -52.56 2.77 -14.93
N THR A 66 -53.82 3.12 -14.75
CA THR A 66 -54.85 2.38 -14.07
C THR A 66 -55.04 0.99 -14.64
N GLY A 67 -54.87 -0.06 -13.85
CA GLY A 67 -55.16 -1.44 -14.21
C GLY A 67 -54.96 -2.35 -13.02
N ALA A 68 -55.99 -2.95 -12.47
CA ALA A 68 -55.97 -3.80 -11.30
C ALA A 68 -55.11 -5.07 -11.54
N GLY A 69 -54.01 -5.16 -10.87
CA GLY A 69 -53.16 -6.31 -10.76
C GLY A 69 -52.09 -6.00 -9.74
N THR A 70 -52.14 -6.63 -8.58
CA THR A 70 -51.14 -6.50 -7.55
C THR A 70 -49.82 -7.15 -8.03
N ILE A 71 -49.00 -6.39 -8.73
CA ILE A 71 -47.63 -6.79 -9.00
C ILE A 71 -46.84 -6.39 -7.75
N VAL A 72 -46.61 -7.36 -6.87
CA VAL A 72 -45.60 -7.22 -5.84
C VAL A 72 -44.26 -7.18 -6.56
N SER A 73 -43.77 -5.99 -6.84
CA SER A 73 -42.37 -5.84 -7.26
C SER A 73 -41.47 -6.47 -6.20
N PRO A 74 -40.57 -7.38 -6.54
CA PRO A 74 -39.63 -7.92 -5.57
C PRO A 74 -38.88 -6.71 -4.98
N ILE A 75 -38.94 -6.56 -3.66
CA ILE A 75 -38.07 -5.62 -2.95
C ILE A 75 -36.65 -6.08 -3.27
N GLN A 76 -36.00 -5.36 -4.19
CA GLN A 76 -34.56 -5.54 -4.37
C GLN A 76 -33.91 -5.03 -3.09
N THR A 77 -33.58 -5.96 -2.21
CA THR A 77 -32.64 -5.68 -1.14
C THR A 77 -31.37 -5.17 -1.82
N PRO A 78 -30.88 -3.95 -1.50
CA PRO A 78 -29.63 -3.50 -2.06
C PRO A 78 -28.58 -4.54 -1.72
N GLU A 79 -27.86 -5.06 -2.73
CA GLU A 79 -26.71 -5.91 -2.47
C GLU A 79 -25.79 -5.20 -1.48
N PRO A 80 -25.41 -5.85 -0.38
CA PRO A 80 -24.51 -5.23 0.58
C PRO A 80 -23.23 -4.84 -0.17
N ASP A 81 -22.80 -3.59 0.01
CA ASP A 81 -21.55 -3.07 -0.50
C ASP A 81 -20.41 -3.80 0.23
N VAL A 82 -20.03 -4.97 -0.28
CA VAL A 82 -19.08 -5.87 0.35
C VAL A 82 -17.73 -5.69 -0.32
N GLY A 83 -16.73 -5.33 0.46
CA GLY A 83 -15.34 -5.35 0.02
C GLY A 83 -14.52 -4.14 0.46
N VAL A 84 -13.23 -4.37 0.61
CA VAL A 84 -12.23 -3.32 0.86
C VAL A 84 -12.03 -2.52 -0.42
N ARG A 85 -11.94 -1.21 -0.31
CA ARG A 85 -11.72 -0.31 -1.45
C ARG A 85 -10.30 0.21 -1.47
N LEU A 86 -9.70 0.25 -2.66
CA LEU A 86 -8.43 0.92 -2.85
C LEU A 86 -8.65 2.44 -2.80
N GLN A 87 -8.11 3.08 -1.75
CA GLN A 87 -8.16 4.53 -1.56
C GLN A 87 -6.81 5.21 -1.87
N ALA A 88 -5.73 4.43 -1.97
CA ALA A 88 -4.41 4.93 -2.30
C ALA A 88 -4.25 5.08 -3.82
N THR A 89 -3.61 6.17 -4.25
CA THR A 89 -3.29 6.39 -5.66
C THR A 89 -1.93 5.79 -5.97
N ALA A 90 -1.88 4.84 -6.90
CA ALA A 90 -0.63 4.38 -7.48
C ALA A 90 -0.15 5.41 -8.52
N ASP A 91 1.03 5.99 -8.29
CA ASP A 91 1.67 6.91 -9.23
C ASP A 91 3.01 6.31 -9.68
N PRO A 92 3.17 5.95 -10.95
CA PRO A 92 4.42 5.38 -11.46
C PRO A 92 5.60 6.36 -11.44
N ASN A 93 5.35 7.65 -11.27
CA ASN A 93 6.38 8.68 -11.16
C ASN A 93 6.80 8.95 -9.70
N ASN A 94 6.15 8.34 -8.73
CA ASN A 94 6.54 8.44 -7.33
C ASN A 94 7.93 7.82 -7.14
N ARG A 95 8.89 8.67 -6.77
CA ARG A 95 10.25 8.21 -6.43
C ARG A 95 10.24 7.62 -5.03
N ILE A 96 10.97 6.53 -4.86
CA ILE A 96 11.23 5.96 -3.53
C ILE A 96 12.28 6.84 -2.86
N PRO A 97 12.03 7.34 -1.65
CA PRO A 97 13.01 8.17 -0.95
C PRO A 97 14.18 7.34 -0.42
N VAL A 98 15.29 8.00 -0.15
CA VAL A 98 16.40 7.48 0.65
C VAL A 98 16.35 8.21 1.99
N VAL A 99 16.49 7.48 3.07
CA VAL A 99 16.45 8.04 4.43
C VAL A 99 17.83 7.92 5.07
N TYR A 100 18.37 9.02 5.53
CA TYR A 100 19.56 9.10 6.38
C TYR A 100 19.14 9.62 7.76
N GLY A 101 19.59 8.95 8.83
CA GLY A 101 19.15 9.28 10.18
C GLY A 101 17.66 8.99 10.41
N GLU A 102 16.93 9.93 11.00
CA GLU A 102 15.51 9.77 11.32
C GLU A 102 14.60 10.54 10.35
N ALA A 103 13.51 9.89 9.92
CA ALA A 103 12.51 10.52 9.07
C ALA A 103 11.12 9.88 9.19
N PHE A 104 10.10 10.68 8.95
CA PHE A 104 8.74 10.21 8.71
C PHE A 104 8.53 10.01 7.22
N THR A 105 8.16 8.79 6.82
CA THR A 105 8.01 8.43 5.40
C THR A 105 6.61 7.89 5.16
N GLN A 106 5.91 8.48 4.21
CA GLN A 106 4.63 7.95 3.76
C GLN A 106 4.85 6.80 2.78
N GLY A 107 4.18 5.67 3.01
CA GLY A 107 4.27 4.50 2.15
C GLY A 107 3.77 4.76 0.73
N LYS A 108 4.52 4.28 -0.25
CA LYS A 108 4.15 4.28 -1.67
C LYS A 108 3.55 2.95 -2.05
N LEU A 109 2.33 2.94 -2.57
CA LEU A 109 1.67 1.72 -3.00
C LEU A 109 2.46 1.05 -4.13
N THR A 110 2.94 -0.16 -3.88
CA THR A 110 3.76 -0.94 -4.82
C THR A 110 3.03 -2.14 -5.36
N ASP A 111 2.25 -2.81 -4.52
CA ASP A 111 1.45 -3.96 -4.90
C ASP A 111 0.17 -4.02 -4.05
N VAL A 112 -0.86 -4.68 -4.59
CA VAL A 112 -2.15 -4.82 -3.91
C VAL A 112 -2.83 -6.10 -4.37
N GLU A 113 -3.42 -6.83 -3.42
CA GLU A 113 -4.18 -8.03 -3.71
C GLU A 113 -5.41 -8.14 -2.82
N MET A 114 -6.46 -8.74 -3.36
CA MET A 114 -7.73 -8.93 -2.68
C MET A 114 -7.98 -10.42 -2.47
N THR A 115 -8.36 -10.79 -1.25
CA THR A 115 -8.63 -12.18 -0.84
C THR A 115 -9.98 -12.30 -0.13
N ASP A 116 -10.35 -13.52 0.25
CA ASP A 116 -11.52 -13.83 1.07
C ASP A 116 -12.83 -13.24 0.50
N ASN A 117 -13.08 -13.50 -0.80
CA ASN A 117 -14.25 -12.97 -1.50
C ASN A 117 -14.38 -11.45 -1.40
N ASN A 118 -13.26 -10.74 -1.53
CA ASN A 118 -13.15 -9.28 -1.47
C ASN A 118 -13.41 -8.67 -0.08
N THR A 119 -13.31 -9.46 0.98
CA THR A 119 -13.42 -8.93 2.35
C THR A 119 -12.07 -8.58 2.97
N THR A 120 -10.98 -9.03 2.38
CA THR A 120 -9.61 -8.75 2.84
C THR A 120 -8.78 -8.17 1.72
N MET A 121 -8.04 -7.11 2.00
CA MET A 121 -7.11 -6.51 1.06
C MET A 121 -5.71 -6.46 1.65
N TRP A 122 -4.75 -6.90 0.85
CA TRP A 122 -3.33 -6.81 1.13
C TRP A 122 -2.72 -5.66 0.34
N TYR A 123 -1.89 -4.88 1.01
CA TYR A 123 -1.16 -3.77 0.40
C TYR A 123 0.33 -3.93 0.67
N CYS A 124 1.14 -3.75 -0.35
CA CYS A 124 2.58 -3.53 -0.20
C CYS A 124 2.87 -2.04 -0.32
N LEU A 125 3.45 -1.46 0.72
CA LEU A 125 3.78 -0.04 0.79
C LEU A 125 5.29 0.12 0.92
N THR A 126 5.96 0.53 -0.15
CA THR A 126 7.41 0.83 -0.10
C THR A 126 7.65 2.17 0.59
N LEU A 127 8.55 2.18 1.54
CA LEU A 127 8.87 3.33 2.39
C LEU A 127 10.14 4.05 1.93
N CYS A 128 11.25 3.32 1.80
CA CYS A 128 12.53 3.90 1.38
C CYS A 128 13.44 2.83 0.77
N GLU A 129 14.49 3.30 0.08
CA GLU A 129 15.62 2.47 -0.30
C GLU A 129 16.56 2.29 0.90
N ARG A 130 17.16 1.11 0.98
CA ARG A 130 18.25 0.84 1.91
C ARG A 130 19.51 1.56 1.44
N THR A 131 20.21 2.22 2.36
CA THR A 131 21.52 2.82 2.11
C THR A 131 22.62 1.74 2.11
N GLY A 132 23.77 2.10 1.58
CA GLY A 132 24.94 1.24 1.56
C GLY A 132 25.58 1.01 2.93
N ASN A 133 26.85 0.63 2.91
CA ASN A 133 27.66 0.51 4.12
C ASN A 133 28.25 1.87 4.51
N THR A 134 28.55 2.03 5.79
CA THR A 134 29.36 3.17 6.27
C THR A 134 30.76 3.12 5.68
N ILE A 135 31.50 4.22 5.80
CA ILE A 135 32.93 4.28 5.40
C ILE A 135 33.75 3.18 6.11
N GLU A 136 33.37 2.84 7.34
CA GLU A 136 34.01 1.78 8.11
C GLU A 136 33.59 0.35 7.68
N GLY A 137 32.72 0.23 6.70
CA GLY A 137 32.22 -1.05 6.19
C GLY A 137 31.08 -1.66 6.99
N VAL A 138 30.50 -0.93 7.95
CA VAL A 138 29.35 -1.40 8.73
C VAL A 138 28.07 -1.28 7.88
N ALA A 139 27.31 -2.36 7.80
CA ALA A 139 26.04 -2.37 7.08
C ALA A 139 25.02 -1.45 7.75
N SER A 140 24.33 -0.64 6.96
CA SER A 140 23.22 0.17 7.47
C SER A 140 21.95 -0.65 7.67
N HIS A 141 21.14 -0.23 8.64
CA HIS A 141 19.86 -0.85 8.96
C HIS A 141 18.77 0.21 9.08
N ILE A 142 17.56 -0.17 8.64
CA ILE A 142 16.35 0.64 8.84
C ILE A 142 15.57 0.06 10.01
N ASN A 143 15.45 0.82 11.08
CA ASN A 143 14.63 0.48 12.24
C ASN A 143 13.28 1.18 12.14
N PHE A 144 12.23 0.45 12.50
CA PHE A 144 10.88 1.01 12.59
C PHE A 144 10.62 1.44 14.03
N ARG A 145 10.47 2.76 14.24
CA ARG A 145 10.19 3.35 15.55
C ARG A 145 8.69 3.31 15.85
N ASP A 146 7.90 3.92 14.99
CA ASP A 146 6.46 3.98 15.09
C ASP A 146 5.80 3.86 13.73
N ILE A 147 4.57 3.38 13.71
CA ILE A 147 3.68 3.40 12.55
C ILE A 147 2.46 4.25 12.88
N TYR A 148 2.01 5.03 11.90
CA TYR A 148 0.83 5.89 12.03
C TYR A 148 -0.21 5.48 10.99
N TRP A 149 -1.41 5.20 11.48
CA TRP A 149 -2.62 4.94 10.70
C TRP A 149 -3.49 6.20 10.73
N ASN A 150 -3.66 6.87 9.58
CA ASN A 150 -4.40 8.13 9.49
C ASN A 150 -3.96 9.17 10.54
N ASN A 151 -2.65 9.37 10.67
CA ASN A 151 -1.97 10.26 11.65
C ASN A 151 -2.14 9.88 13.13
N GLN A 152 -2.70 8.72 13.43
CA GLN A 152 -2.75 8.19 14.79
C GLN A 152 -1.69 7.10 14.97
N ARG A 153 -0.95 7.14 16.06
CA ARG A 153 0.08 6.14 16.36
C ARG A 153 -0.56 4.77 16.58
N VAL A 154 -0.05 3.77 15.90
CA VAL A 154 -0.48 2.38 16.02
C VAL A 154 0.11 1.75 17.28
N VAL A 155 -0.72 1.03 18.02
CA VAL A 155 -0.30 0.15 19.12
C VAL A 155 -0.65 -1.27 18.72
N PHE A 156 0.33 -2.15 18.73
CA PHE A 156 0.17 -3.54 18.35
C PHE A 156 -0.25 -4.41 19.54
N ASP A 157 -0.86 -5.54 19.24
CA ASP A 157 -1.11 -6.61 20.21
C ASP A 157 0.20 -7.35 20.54
N SER A 158 0.13 -8.31 21.43
CA SER A 158 1.26 -9.14 21.88
C SER A 158 1.97 -9.94 20.77
N ASP A 159 1.35 -10.09 19.60
CA ASP A 159 1.96 -10.72 18.42
C ASP A 159 2.91 -9.80 17.65
N GLY A 160 2.88 -8.48 17.91
CA GLY A 160 3.74 -7.45 17.32
C GLY A 160 3.37 -7.00 15.91
N PHE A 161 2.24 -7.46 15.35
CA PHE A 161 1.78 -7.08 14.01
C PHE A 161 0.28 -6.82 13.89
N THR A 162 -0.56 -7.41 14.75
CA THR A 162 -2.00 -7.09 14.79
C THR A 162 -2.22 -5.77 15.50
N VAL A 163 -2.98 -4.87 14.90
CA VAL A 163 -3.30 -3.58 15.51
C VAL A 163 -4.31 -3.78 16.63
N ALA A 164 -3.93 -3.43 17.85
CA ALA A 164 -4.80 -3.44 19.03
C ALA A 164 -5.69 -2.19 19.08
N TYR A 165 -5.09 -1.02 18.87
CA TYR A 165 -5.78 0.27 18.79
C TYR A 165 -4.85 1.33 18.22
N THR A 166 -5.41 2.50 17.88
CA THR A 166 -4.62 3.67 17.52
C THR A 166 -4.74 4.75 18.59
N VAL A 167 -3.76 5.65 18.66
CA VAL A 167 -3.70 6.74 19.65
C VAL A 167 -3.51 8.05 18.93
N ASP A 168 -4.39 9.02 19.20
CA ASP A 168 -4.26 10.37 18.66
C ASP A 168 -3.26 11.23 19.46
N GLU A 169 -3.02 12.45 19.03
CA GLU A 169 -2.13 13.43 19.68
C GLU A 169 -2.54 13.79 21.12
N ASN A 170 -3.81 13.58 21.48
CA ASN A 170 -4.36 13.82 22.81
C ASN A 170 -4.34 12.56 23.69
N SER A 171 -3.64 11.52 23.26
CA SER A 171 -3.59 10.21 23.93
C SER A 171 -4.94 9.48 24.01
N LYS A 172 -5.91 9.87 23.18
CA LYS A 172 -7.19 9.16 23.07
C LYS A 172 -7.03 7.91 22.21
N GLN A 173 -7.49 6.79 22.74
CA GLN A 173 -7.45 5.51 22.06
C GLN A 173 -8.67 5.32 21.14
N ASP A 174 -8.43 4.73 19.95
CA ASP A 174 -9.45 4.27 19.03
C ASP A 174 -9.22 2.79 18.69
N GLY A 175 -10.15 1.94 19.09
CA GLY A 175 -10.14 0.51 18.85
C GLY A 175 -10.88 0.09 17.56
N SER A 176 -11.21 1.01 16.66
CA SER A 176 -11.91 0.68 15.41
C SER A 176 -11.13 -0.30 14.54
N THR A 177 -9.80 -0.20 14.55
CA THR A 177 -8.86 -1.06 13.79
C THR A 177 -8.58 -2.41 14.45
N ALA A 178 -8.97 -2.59 15.72
CA ALA A 178 -8.60 -3.75 16.53
C ALA A 178 -8.95 -5.08 15.85
N GLY A 179 -7.93 -5.91 15.60
CA GLY A 179 -8.05 -7.23 14.98
C GLY A 179 -8.47 -7.21 13.50
N LEU A 180 -8.63 -6.02 12.88
CA LEU A 180 -9.00 -5.87 11.48
C LEU A 180 -7.82 -5.43 10.60
N VAL A 181 -6.77 -4.93 11.20
CA VAL A 181 -5.57 -4.45 10.52
C VAL A 181 -4.36 -5.19 11.07
N GLU A 182 -3.55 -5.73 10.17
CA GLU A 182 -2.25 -6.33 10.49
C GLU A 182 -1.17 -5.58 9.69
N ILE A 183 -0.05 -5.26 10.31
CA ILE A 183 1.05 -4.53 9.67
C ILE A 183 2.35 -5.27 9.94
N TYR A 184 3.03 -5.64 8.86
CA TYR A 184 4.31 -6.37 8.89
C TYR A 184 5.40 -5.49 8.30
N CYS A 185 6.52 -5.35 9.02
CA CYS A 185 7.63 -4.50 8.64
C CYS A 185 8.78 -5.30 8.05
N TYR A 186 9.35 -4.83 6.95
CA TYR A 186 10.49 -5.42 6.26
C TYR A 186 11.57 -4.36 6.03
N GLN A 187 12.76 -4.58 6.59
CA GLN A 187 13.83 -3.55 6.57
C GLN A 187 14.75 -3.61 5.37
N ASN A 188 14.79 -4.75 4.66
CA ASN A 188 15.70 -4.95 3.52
C ASN A 188 15.25 -6.15 2.69
N GLY A 189 14.21 -5.98 1.88
CA GLY A 189 13.67 -7.05 1.05
C GLY A 189 12.80 -8.05 1.80
N SER A 190 12.20 -8.94 1.03
CA SER A 190 11.15 -9.88 1.48
C SER A 190 11.59 -10.87 2.57
N ALA A 191 12.87 -11.21 2.62
CA ALA A 191 13.39 -12.17 3.60
C ALA A 191 13.64 -11.58 4.99
N ASN A 192 13.62 -10.24 5.12
CA ASN A 192 14.10 -9.55 6.31
C ASN A 192 12.96 -8.84 7.06
N GLN A 193 11.99 -9.63 7.56
CA GLN A 193 10.98 -9.11 8.48
C GLN A 193 11.65 -8.58 9.76
N THR A 194 11.15 -7.49 10.29
CA THR A 194 11.57 -6.89 11.54
C THR A 194 10.34 -6.46 12.34
N ASN A 195 10.54 -6.12 13.60
CA ASN A 195 9.51 -5.57 14.46
C ASN A 195 9.52 -4.03 14.45
N VAL A 196 8.42 -3.45 14.90
CA VAL A 196 8.40 -2.06 15.36
C VAL A 196 9.00 -2.02 16.76
N GLU A 197 9.72 -0.96 17.11
CA GLU A 197 10.29 -0.78 18.45
C GLU A 197 9.20 -0.96 19.52
N ASP A 198 9.55 -1.60 20.62
CA ASP A 198 8.62 -1.96 21.71
C ASP A 198 7.58 -3.06 21.40
N PHE A 199 7.48 -3.53 20.16
CA PHE A 199 6.52 -4.58 19.78
C PHE A 199 7.23 -5.79 19.14
N PRO A 200 7.86 -6.67 19.94
CA PRO A 200 8.61 -7.80 19.43
C PRO A 200 7.71 -8.83 18.75
N ILE A 201 8.15 -9.37 17.63
CA ILE A 201 7.48 -10.43 16.89
C ILE A 201 8.10 -11.77 17.26
N GLY A 202 7.26 -12.77 17.58
CA GLY A 202 7.73 -14.09 18.00
C GLY A 202 8.38 -14.88 16.86
N ALA A 203 7.74 -14.93 15.68
CA ALA A 203 8.24 -15.63 14.50
C ALA A 203 8.36 -14.67 13.32
N LEU A 204 9.57 -14.53 12.80
CA LEU A 204 9.83 -13.75 11.59
C LEU A 204 9.56 -14.62 10.36
N LEU A 205 8.73 -14.14 9.45
CA LEU A 205 8.40 -14.83 8.20
C LEU A 205 8.73 -13.94 7.00
N PRO A 206 9.23 -14.53 5.90
CA PRO A 206 9.41 -13.80 4.66
C PRO A 206 8.10 -13.20 4.14
N ALA A 207 8.17 -12.08 3.45
CA ALA A 207 7.02 -11.39 2.88
C ALA A 207 6.27 -12.26 1.85
N TYR A 208 6.99 -13.08 1.10
CA TYR A 208 6.40 -14.00 0.13
C TYR A 208 5.63 -15.17 0.75
N ASP A 209 5.80 -15.43 2.06
CA ASP A 209 4.98 -16.41 2.80
C ASP A 209 3.70 -15.76 3.36
N ARG A 210 3.60 -14.44 3.29
CA ARG A 210 2.44 -13.67 3.80
C ARG A 210 1.59 -13.09 2.68
N PHE A 211 2.22 -12.46 1.69
CA PHE A 211 1.49 -11.83 0.58
C PHE A 211 1.00 -12.91 -0.40
N PRO A 212 -0.32 -13.02 -0.64
CA PRO A 212 -0.92 -14.23 -1.21
C PRO A 212 -0.42 -14.65 -2.60
N SER A 213 0.00 -13.69 -3.42
CA SER A 213 0.45 -13.97 -4.80
C SER A 213 1.96 -13.98 -4.96
N TRP A 214 2.71 -13.68 -3.89
CA TRP A 214 4.16 -13.65 -3.97
C TRP A 214 4.77 -15.05 -3.86
N SER A 215 5.95 -15.17 -4.37
CA SER A 215 6.82 -16.34 -4.32
C SER A 215 8.22 -15.92 -3.86
N SER A 216 9.09 -16.87 -3.62
CA SER A 216 10.49 -16.60 -3.23
C SER A 216 11.29 -15.78 -4.26
N THR A 217 10.75 -15.59 -5.48
CA THR A 217 11.35 -14.74 -6.51
C THR A 217 10.98 -13.25 -6.37
N ASP A 218 9.97 -12.94 -5.53
CA ASP A 218 9.52 -11.58 -5.27
C ASP A 218 10.29 -10.99 -4.09
N SER A 219 11.57 -10.65 -4.34
CA SER A 219 12.54 -10.38 -3.29
C SER A 219 12.46 -8.98 -2.70
N MET A 220 11.98 -7.98 -3.43
CA MET A 220 11.97 -6.57 -3.00
C MET A 220 13.31 -6.07 -2.45
N ASP A 221 14.42 -6.59 -2.98
CA ASP A 221 15.78 -6.34 -2.47
C ASP A 221 16.11 -4.85 -2.40
N SER A 222 16.82 -4.47 -1.36
CA SER A 222 17.23 -3.09 -1.07
C SER A 222 16.08 -2.12 -0.78
N LEU A 223 14.90 -2.62 -0.44
CA LEU A 223 13.76 -1.79 -0.08
C LEU A 223 13.31 -2.08 1.35
N ALA A 224 12.97 -1.02 2.09
CA ALA A 224 12.20 -1.12 3.31
C ALA A 224 10.73 -0.86 2.98
N PHE A 225 9.84 -1.74 3.45
CA PHE A 225 8.42 -1.69 3.11
C PHE A 225 7.54 -2.28 4.21
N LEU A 226 6.26 -2.01 4.11
CA LEU A 226 5.21 -2.61 4.93
C LEU A 226 4.34 -3.53 4.08
N LEU A 227 3.95 -4.66 4.63
CA LEU A 227 2.75 -5.36 4.20
C LEU A 227 1.62 -5.02 5.16
N VAL A 228 0.51 -4.57 4.62
CA VAL A 228 -0.67 -4.17 5.40
C VAL A 228 -1.84 -5.01 4.95
N LYS A 229 -2.41 -5.77 5.87
CA LYS A 229 -3.63 -6.54 5.65
C LYS A 229 -4.79 -5.81 6.31
N VAL A 230 -5.84 -5.55 5.55
CA VAL A 230 -7.03 -4.84 6.00
C VAL A 230 -8.25 -5.72 5.79
N THR A 231 -8.94 -6.04 6.87
CA THR A 231 -10.22 -6.75 6.81
C THR A 231 -11.36 -5.74 6.82
N TYR A 232 -12.22 -5.83 5.81
CA TYR A 232 -13.35 -4.93 5.62
C TYR A 232 -14.35 -5.01 6.77
N SER A 233 -14.70 -3.86 7.35
CA SER A 233 -15.72 -3.76 8.39
C SER A 233 -16.45 -2.41 8.30
N PRO A 234 -17.58 -2.35 7.61
CA PRO A 234 -18.35 -1.11 7.49
C PRO A 234 -18.90 -0.63 8.82
N THR A 235 -19.19 -1.53 9.75
CA THR A 235 -19.68 -1.20 11.09
C THR A 235 -18.61 -0.50 11.95
N LYS A 236 -17.34 -0.78 11.71
CA LYS A 236 -16.19 -0.11 12.34
C LYS A 236 -15.58 0.98 11.45
N ASN A 237 -16.21 1.30 10.33
CA ASN A 237 -15.74 2.27 9.34
C ASN A 237 -14.36 1.94 8.73
N ILE A 238 -14.00 0.64 8.69
CA ILE A 238 -12.80 0.17 8.00
C ILE A 238 -13.19 -0.28 6.60
N THR A 239 -13.01 0.62 5.63
CA THR A 239 -13.45 0.42 4.23
C THR A 239 -12.30 0.47 3.24
N GLY A 240 -11.06 0.68 3.69
CA GLY A 240 -9.87 0.75 2.85
C GLY A 240 -8.65 1.20 3.62
N LEU A 241 -7.59 1.52 2.88
CA LEU A 241 -6.31 1.97 3.41
C LEU A 241 -6.28 3.51 3.50
N PRO A 242 -6.23 4.10 4.69
CA PRO A 242 -5.94 5.52 4.85
C PRO A 242 -4.44 5.80 4.62
N PRO A 243 -3.98 7.05 4.67
CA PRO A 243 -2.57 7.36 4.68
C PRO A 243 -1.85 6.64 5.82
N ILE A 244 -0.78 5.89 5.48
CA ILE A 244 0.11 5.27 6.45
C ILE A 244 1.46 5.97 6.39
N THR A 245 1.96 6.36 7.57
CA THR A 245 3.27 6.97 7.75
C THR A 245 4.09 6.10 8.70
N ALA A 246 5.34 5.83 8.35
CA ALA A 246 6.29 5.15 9.21
C ALA A 246 7.33 6.15 9.73
N HIS A 247 7.61 6.10 11.01
CA HIS A 247 8.77 6.75 11.61
C HIS A 247 9.94 5.78 11.52
N LEU A 248 10.91 6.12 10.68
CA LEU A 248 12.08 5.29 10.38
C LEU A 248 13.33 5.88 10.97
N GLN A 249 14.23 5.03 11.42
CA GLN A 249 15.59 5.38 11.81
C GLN A 249 16.59 4.55 11.01
N ASN A 250 17.42 5.23 10.23
CA ASN A 250 18.57 4.61 9.59
C ASN A 250 19.80 4.74 10.51
N THR A 251 20.54 3.64 10.70
CA THR A 251 21.79 3.65 11.46
C THR A 251 22.86 4.49 10.77
N MET A 252 22.78 4.70 9.46
CA MET A 252 23.62 5.66 8.74
C MET A 252 23.10 7.09 8.98
N HIS A 253 23.75 7.79 9.90
CA HIS A 253 23.37 9.16 10.31
C HIS A 253 24.58 10.12 10.39
N GLN A 254 25.81 9.60 10.28
CA GLN A 254 26.99 10.44 10.28
C GLN A 254 27.08 11.19 8.95
N PRO A 255 27.30 12.53 8.96
CA PRO A 255 27.30 13.32 7.72
C PRO A 255 28.30 12.85 6.67
N GLY A 256 29.47 12.39 7.09
CA GLY A 256 30.50 11.85 6.20
C GLY A 256 30.03 10.59 5.48
N ASP A 257 29.45 9.62 6.22
CA ASP A 257 28.91 8.40 5.66
C ASP A 257 27.76 8.68 4.70
N CYS A 258 26.83 9.55 5.08
CA CYS A 258 25.69 9.93 4.25
C CYS A 258 26.12 10.57 2.92
N LEU A 259 27.10 11.48 3.00
CA LEU A 259 27.64 12.12 1.80
C LEU A 259 28.37 11.11 0.92
N PHE A 260 29.22 10.27 1.51
CA PHE A 260 29.97 9.24 0.79
C PHE A 260 29.04 8.24 0.09
N ASP A 261 28.00 7.74 0.81
CA ASP A 261 26.99 6.86 0.23
C ASP A 261 26.29 7.52 -0.94
N TYR A 262 25.81 8.78 -0.78
CA TYR A 262 25.16 9.50 -1.86
C TYR A 262 26.08 9.73 -3.05
N MET A 263 27.36 10.06 -2.85
CA MET A 263 28.32 10.27 -3.92
C MET A 263 28.64 8.99 -4.69
N THR A 264 28.77 7.86 -4.00
CA THR A 264 29.20 6.59 -4.60
C THR A 264 28.08 5.71 -5.13
N ASN A 265 26.86 5.87 -4.60
CA ASN A 265 25.75 5.00 -4.97
C ASN A 265 25.33 5.23 -6.43
N THR A 266 25.28 4.15 -7.21
CA THR A 266 24.90 4.19 -8.63
C THR A 266 23.40 4.14 -8.88
N ARG A 267 22.58 3.81 -7.86
CA ARG A 267 21.14 3.63 -8.00
C ARG A 267 20.35 4.92 -7.73
N TYR A 268 20.71 5.63 -6.66
CA TYR A 268 20.03 6.85 -6.24
C TYR A 268 20.96 8.06 -6.03
N GLY A 269 22.26 7.86 -6.12
CA GLY A 269 23.28 8.86 -5.89
C GLY A 269 23.98 9.31 -7.18
N ALA A 270 25.18 9.89 -7.01
CA ALA A 270 25.96 10.44 -8.13
C ALA A 270 26.75 9.37 -8.89
N GLY A 271 26.98 8.18 -8.31
CA GLY A 271 27.71 7.07 -8.93
C GLY A 271 29.19 7.35 -9.16
N ILE A 272 29.81 8.21 -8.34
CA ILE A 272 31.24 8.53 -8.42
C ILE A 272 32.04 7.35 -7.86
N PRO A 273 33.04 6.81 -8.56
CA PRO A 273 33.90 5.76 -8.01
C PRO A 273 34.59 6.20 -6.71
N ALA A 274 34.61 5.31 -5.72
CA ALA A 274 35.13 5.64 -4.38
C ALA A 274 36.61 6.09 -4.42
N GLU A 275 37.41 5.50 -5.33
CA GLU A 275 38.80 5.87 -5.56
C GLU A 275 38.99 7.31 -6.03
N GLU A 276 38.00 7.88 -6.71
CA GLU A 276 38.08 9.28 -7.16
C GLU A 276 37.82 10.27 -6.01
N ILE A 277 37.09 9.86 -4.98
CA ILE A 277 36.78 10.70 -3.82
C ILE A 277 38.00 10.87 -2.91
N PHE A 278 38.84 9.83 -2.79
CA PHE A 278 40.00 9.81 -1.92
C PHE A 278 41.33 10.05 -2.66
N ALA A 279 41.28 10.39 -3.95
CA ALA A 279 42.47 10.56 -4.80
C ALA A 279 43.20 11.90 -4.59
N GLN A 280 43.27 12.45 -3.35
CA GLN A 280 44.06 13.65 -3.05
C GLN A 280 45.23 13.32 -2.12
#